data_40447fae90d2e89a09cd0335353df9ba
#
_entry.id   40447fae90d2e89a09cd0335353df9ba
#
_cell.length_a   1.000
_cell.length_b   1.000
_cell.length_c   1.000
_cell.angle_alpha   90.00
_cell.angle_beta   90.00
_cell.angle_gamma   90.00
#
_symmetry.space_group_name_H-M   'P 1'
#
loop_
_entity.id
_entity.type
_entity.pdbx_description
1 polymer ?
#
loop_
_entity_poly.entity_id
_entity_poly.type
_entity_poly.pdbx_seq_one_letter_code
_entity_poly.pdbx_strand_id
1 'polypeptide(L)'
;MENCIEVKNITRHYPQFSLTNVSFNVPCGSVVGFIGENGAGKSTTIKAILGLLKDGEGSITVLGEDSRKLSPETKEKIGVVFDGLSFPENLTVKQLDKVMGGIYKTWDHEKFFGYIKKFELPLDKRFKTFSRGMVMRLSIAAALSHATELLVLDEPTSGLDPVMRSEILDIFLEFMQDESHSILISTHITSDLEHIADYICFIHKGSIVFTEERNEMLEKHRILKCTDDQLAAIDKSDIIGMRKGRFQNEVLTVNAAKYPDIPADAPTIEEIMVYYVKEQ
;
A
#
# COMPACT_ATOMS: atom_id res chain seq x y z
N MET A 1 -19.59 -5.76 4.65
CA MET A 1 -18.40 -5.61 5.51
C MET A 1 -18.29 -4.14 5.91
N GLU A 2 -17.88 -3.87 7.13
CA GLU A 2 -17.58 -2.51 7.60
C GLU A 2 -16.23 -2.08 7.03
N ASN A 3 -16.06 -0.79 6.70
CA ASN A 3 -14.81 -0.27 6.15
C ASN A 3 -14.05 0.53 7.22
N CYS A 4 -12.77 0.24 7.40
CA CYS A 4 -11.87 1.04 8.25
C CYS A 4 -11.52 2.38 7.60
N ILE A 5 -11.42 2.40 6.27
CA ILE A 5 -11.19 3.61 5.49
C ILE A 5 -12.19 3.63 4.33
N GLU A 6 -12.88 4.76 4.16
CA GLU A 6 -13.66 5.04 2.97
C GLU A 6 -13.17 6.33 2.33
N VAL A 7 -12.74 6.25 1.09
CA VAL A 7 -12.32 7.39 0.26
C VAL A 7 -13.35 7.61 -0.83
N LYS A 8 -13.97 8.81 -0.88
CA LYS A 8 -15.06 9.12 -1.82
C LYS A 8 -14.75 10.40 -2.59
N ASN A 9 -14.54 10.25 -3.90
CA ASN A 9 -14.42 11.32 -4.90
C ASN A 9 -13.35 12.37 -4.55
N ILE A 10 -12.21 11.94 -4.01
CA ILE A 10 -11.14 12.86 -3.67
C ILE A 10 -10.53 13.45 -4.93
N THR A 11 -10.63 14.78 -5.04
CA THR A 11 -10.01 15.56 -6.11
C THR A 11 -9.14 16.64 -5.50
N ARG A 12 -7.88 16.73 -5.96
CA ARG A 12 -6.89 17.73 -5.53
C ARG A 12 -6.00 18.13 -6.68
N HIS A 13 -5.81 19.41 -6.85
CA HIS A 13 -4.98 19.95 -7.93
C HIS A 13 -3.67 20.51 -7.37
N TYR A 14 -2.57 20.12 -8.00
CA TYR A 14 -1.23 20.65 -7.77
C TYR A 14 -0.64 21.14 -9.10
N PRO A 15 0.36 22.01 -9.12
CA PRO A 15 0.90 22.56 -10.38
C PRO A 15 1.36 21.53 -11.41
N GLN A 16 1.82 20.37 -10.97
CA GLN A 16 2.38 19.32 -11.85
C GLN A 16 1.66 17.97 -11.75
N PHE A 17 0.62 17.90 -10.91
CA PHE A 17 -0.05 16.64 -10.59
C PHE A 17 -1.47 16.90 -10.08
N SER A 18 -2.38 15.98 -10.31
CA SER A 18 -3.72 16.04 -9.71
C SER A 18 -4.17 14.66 -9.27
N LEU A 19 -4.82 14.58 -8.11
CA LEU A 19 -5.71 13.47 -7.79
C LEU A 19 -7.07 13.79 -8.40
N THR A 20 -7.66 12.85 -9.13
CA THR A 20 -8.92 13.05 -9.83
C THR A 20 -9.90 11.95 -9.49
N ASN A 21 -10.95 12.31 -8.76
CA ASN A 21 -12.07 11.41 -8.40
C ASN A 21 -11.61 10.07 -7.76
N VAL A 22 -10.60 10.13 -6.87
CA VAL A 22 -10.07 8.95 -6.18
C VAL A 22 -11.11 8.42 -5.22
N SER A 23 -11.54 7.15 -5.43
CA SER A 23 -12.52 6.47 -4.59
C SER A 23 -12.13 5.01 -4.40
N PHE A 24 -12.01 4.57 -3.16
CA PHE A 24 -11.78 3.17 -2.76
C PHE A 24 -12.07 2.96 -1.28
N ASN A 25 -12.14 1.72 -0.86
CA ASN A 25 -12.38 1.33 0.52
C ASN A 25 -11.26 0.41 1.03
N VAL A 26 -11.04 0.43 2.35
CA VAL A 26 -10.26 -0.57 3.09
C VAL A 26 -11.24 -1.30 4.00
N PRO A 27 -11.62 -2.55 3.70
CA PRO A 27 -12.46 -3.34 4.59
C PRO A 27 -11.74 -3.60 5.92
N CYS A 28 -12.49 -3.58 7.04
CA CYS A 28 -11.92 -3.97 8.32
C CYS A 28 -11.50 -5.44 8.30
N GLY A 29 -10.42 -5.77 9.02
CA GLY A 29 -9.87 -7.10 9.06
C GLY A 29 -9.06 -7.50 7.82
N SER A 30 -8.71 -6.55 6.93
CA SER A 30 -8.04 -6.85 5.67
C SER A 30 -6.76 -6.06 5.44
N VAL A 31 -5.92 -6.57 4.56
CA VAL A 31 -4.74 -5.89 4.01
C VAL A 31 -5.05 -5.38 2.61
N VAL A 32 -5.04 -4.07 2.42
CA VAL A 32 -5.18 -3.45 1.10
C VAL A 32 -3.85 -2.93 0.60
N GLY A 33 -3.39 -3.51 -0.50
CA GLY A 33 -2.21 -3.04 -1.24
C GLY A 33 -2.59 -1.86 -2.14
N PHE A 34 -2.04 -0.69 -1.87
CA PHE A 34 -2.22 0.52 -2.67
C PHE A 34 -1.04 0.71 -3.61
N ILE A 35 -1.17 0.27 -4.85
CA ILE A 35 -0.09 0.17 -5.82
C ILE A 35 -0.16 1.25 -6.88
N GLY A 36 0.99 1.59 -7.45
CA GLY A 36 1.10 2.55 -8.54
C GLY A 36 2.54 3.01 -8.74
N GLU A 37 2.80 3.66 -9.87
CA GLU A 37 4.11 4.22 -10.19
C GLU A 37 4.53 5.32 -9.20
N ASN A 38 5.82 5.65 -9.21
CA ASN A 38 6.30 6.84 -8.50
C ASN A 38 5.64 8.09 -9.08
N GLY A 39 5.07 8.93 -8.20
CA GLY A 39 4.31 10.11 -8.62
C GLY A 39 2.84 9.86 -8.97
N ALA A 40 2.35 8.61 -8.95
CA ALA A 40 0.94 8.31 -9.22
C ALA A 40 -0.06 8.89 -8.20
N GLY A 41 0.41 9.32 -7.02
CA GLY A 41 -0.44 9.95 -6.01
C GLY A 41 -0.59 9.17 -4.70
N LYS A 42 0.11 8.03 -4.52
CA LYS A 42 0.01 7.17 -3.33
C LYS A 42 0.22 7.94 -2.03
N SER A 43 1.39 8.54 -1.82
CA SER A 43 1.70 9.29 -0.60
C SER A 43 0.79 10.50 -0.40
N THR A 44 0.32 11.14 -1.48
CA THR A 44 -0.64 12.23 -1.39
C THR A 44 -1.99 11.74 -0.88
N THR A 45 -2.46 10.60 -1.39
CA THR A 45 -3.71 9.97 -0.92
C THR A 45 -3.58 9.53 0.53
N ILE A 46 -2.48 8.91 0.94
CA ILE A 46 -2.21 8.54 2.34
C ILE A 46 -2.24 9.77 3.25
N LYS A 47 -1.57 10.86 2.86
CA LYS A 47 -1.61 12.12 3.63
C LYS A 47 -3.02 12.70 3.74
N ALA A 48 -3.86 12.55 2.70
CA ALA A 48 -5.26 12.96 2.76
C ALA A 48 -6.07 12.08 3.73
N ILE A 49 -5.87 10.76 3.70
CA ILE A 49 -6.49 9.80 4.63
C ILE A 49 -6.16 10.14 6.08
N LEU A 50 -4.92 10.53 6.36
CA LEU A 50 -4.46 10.90 7.70
C LEU A 50 -4.86 12.34 8.12
N GLY A 51 -5.66 13.04 7.30
CA GLY A 51 -6.10 14.40 7.59
C GLY A 51 -4.98 15.46 7.57
N LEU A 52 -3.82 15.14 7.01
CA LEU A 52 -2.66 16.05 6.92
C LEU A 52 -2.81 17.10 5.81
N LEU A 53 -3.79 16.93 4.93
CA LEU A 53 -4.06 17.83 3.82
C LEU A 53 -5.44 18.48 4.01
N LYS A 54 -5.48 19.81 4.11
CA LYS A 54 -6.69 20.57 4.45
C LYS A 54 -7.63 20.81 3.28
N ASP A 55 -7.08 21.00 2.06
CA ASP A 55 -7.84 21.40 0.89
C ASP A 55 -8.15 20.21 -0.04
N GLY A 56 -9.27 20.27 -0.76
CA GLY A 56 -9.69 19.28 -1.75
C GLY A 56 -11.17 18.93 -1.63
N GLU A 57 -11.72 18.40 -2.73
CA GLU A 57 -13.10 17.92 -2.82
C GLU A 57 -13.20 16.47 -2.34
N GLY A 58 -14.42 16.04 -2.05
CA GLY A 58 -14.72 14.69 -1.60
C GLY A 58 -14.68 14.53 -0.09
N SER A 59 -14.79 13.30 0.36
CA SER A 59 -14.79 12.93 1.78
C SER A 59 -13.96 11.69 2.05
N ILE A 60 -13.35 11.65 3.23
CA ILE A 60 -12.64 10.48 3.73
C ILE A 60 -13.10 10.20 5.15
N THR A 61 -13.51 8.98 5.43
CA THR A 61 -13.74 8.50 6.80
C THR A 61 -12.68 7.47 7.17
N VAL A 62 -12.21 7.53 8.42
CA VAL A 62 -11.25 6.60 8.98
C VAL A 62 -11.78 6.13 10.32
N LEU A 63 -11.97 4.83 10.50
CA LEU A 63 -12.60 4.23 11.67
C LEU A 63 -13.94 4.91 12.05
N GLY A 64 -14.74 5.28 11.03
CA GLY A 64 -16.04 5.92 11.18
C GLY A 64 -16.02 7.44 11.37
N GLU A 65 -14.84 8.09 11.49
CA GLU A 65 -14.73 9.54 11.68
C GLU A 65 -14.22 10.26 10.41
N ASP A 66 -14.62 11.52 10.21
CA ASP A 66 -14.06 12.39 9.17
C ASP A 66 -12.54 12.54 9.40
N SER A 67 -11.74 12.16 8.41
CA SER A 67 -10.28 12.18 8.48
C SER A 67 -9.67 13.55 8.87
N ARG A 68 -10.40 14.64 8.58
CA ARG A 68 -9.99 16.01 8.92
C ARG A 68 -10.23 16.39 10.39
N LYS A 69 -10.97 15.55 11.13
CA LYS A 69 -11.43 15.81 12.51
C LYS A 69 -11.32 14.59 13.42
N LEU A 70 -10.31 13.73 13.16
CA LEU A 70 -10.09 12.54 13.98
C LEU A 70 -9.92 12.91 15.45
N SER A 71 -10.68 12.24 16.30
CA SER A 71 -10.56 12.35 17.76
C SER A 71 -9.20 11.83 18.25
N PRO A 72 -8.73 12.25 19.44
CA PRO A 72 -7.55 11.64 20.04
C PRO A 72 -7.67 10.13 20.21
N GLU A 73 -8.86 9.66 20.54
CA GLU A 73 -9.18 8.23 20.73
C GLU A 73 -9.01 7.44 19.43
N THR A 74 -9.47 7.98 18.31
CA THR A 74 -9.30 7.36 16.98
C THR A 74 -7.82 7.41 16.54
N LYS A 75 -7.10 8.50 16.83
CA LYS A 75 -5.66 8.57 16.52
C LYS A 75 -4.82 7.57 17.30
N GLU A 76 -5.21 7.21 18.54
CA GLU A 76 -4.59 6.14 19.32
C GLU A 76 -4.62 4.77 18.60
N LYS A 77 -5.62 4.56 17.74
CA LYS A 77 -5.84 3.31 17.01
C LYS A 77 -5.13 3.26 15.66
N ILE A 78 -4.47 4.34 15.25
CA ILE A 78 -3.82 4.44 13.93
C ILE A 78 -2.31 4.43 14.09
N GLY A 79 -1.66 3.38 13.63
CA GLY A 79 -0.21 3.31 13.48
C GLY A 79 0.20 3.81 12.09
N VAL A 80 1.18 4.70 12.02
CA VAL A 80 1.60 5.32 10.76
C VAL A 80 3.10 5.13 10.55
N VAL A 81 3.46 4.70 9.34
CA VAL A 81 4.85 4.61 8.88
C VAL A 81 4.95 5.34 7.55
N PHE A 82 5.78 6.37 7.48
CA PHE A 82 6.10 7.08 6.23
C PHE A 82 7.44 6.63 5.65
N ASP A 83 7.64 6.84 4.37
CA ASP A 83 8.96 6.72 3.75
C ASP A 83 9.89 7.81 4.32
N GLY A 84 10.92 7.36 5.04
CA GLY A 84 11.89 8.22 5.68
C GLY A 84 11.66 8.48 7.18
N LEU A 85 12.54 9.32 7.74
CA LEU A 85 12.54 9.62 9.17
C LEU A 85 11.41 10.60 9.53
N SER A 86 10.44 10.13 10.30
CA SER A 86 9.32 10.94 10.81
C SER A 86 9.56 11.52 12.21
N PHE A 87 10.69 11.21 12.83
CA PHE A 87 11.06 11.66 14.16
C PHE A 87 12.21 12.69 14.12
N PRO A 88 12.32 13.58 15.14
CA PRO A 88 13.43 14.52 15.21
C PRO A 88 14.79 13.81 15.23
N GLU A 89 15.68 14.20 14.32
CA GLU A 89 16.98 13.54 14.06
C GLU A 89 17.92 13.48 15.28
N ASN A 90 17.75 14.38 16.24
CA ASN A 90 18.59 14.48 17.44
C ASN A 90 18.16 13.57 18.59
N LEU A 91 16.99 12.92 18.47
CA LEU A 91 16.54 11.98 19.49
C LEU A 91 17.30 10.66 19.43
N THR A 92 17.30 9.97 20.56
CA THR A 92 17.69 8.56 20.71
C THR A 92 16.44 7.71 20.94
N VAL A 93 16.57 6.37 20.84
CA VAL A 93 15.48 5.44 21.12
C VAL A 93 14.87 5.64 22.49
N LYS A 94 15.71 5.82 23.54
CA LYS A 94 15.25 6.06 24.92
C LYS A 94 14.48 7.39 25.06
N GLN A 95 14.86 8.40 24.29
CA GLN A 95 14.15 9.68 24.30
C GLN A 95 12.83 9.59 23.52
N LEU A 96 12.81 8.87 22.41
CA LEU A 96 11.58 8.63 21.65
C LEU A 96 10.54 7.90 22.51
N ASP A 97 10.93 6.83 23.20
CA ASP A 97 10.07 6.12 24.14
C ASP A 97 9.35 7.05 25.13
N LYS A 98 10.11 7.96 25.75
CA LYS A 98 9.52 8.97 26.68
C LYS A 98 8.56 9.93 25.99
N VAL A 99 8.89 10.37 24.76
CA VAL A 99 8.04 11.29 23.98
C VAL A 99 6.74 10.58 23.60
N MET A 100 6.84 9.36 23.09
CA MET A 100 5.67 8.59 22.65
C MET A 100 4.76 8.21 23.82
N GLY A 101 5.33 7.83 24.97
CA GLY A 101 4.56 7.60 26.21
C GLY A 101 3.89 8.85 26.77
N GLY A 102 4.34 10.05 26.40
CA GLY A 102 3.66 11.31 26.71
C GLY A 102 2.56 11.69 25.71
N ILE A 103 2.56 11.10 24.50
CA ILE A 103 1.60 11.38 23.42
C ILE A 103 0.45 10.36 23.44
N TYR A 104 0.80 9.06 23.45
CA TYR A 104 -0.14 7.94 23.39
C TYR A 104 -0.45 7.44 24.81
N LYS A 105 -1.72 7.43 25.20
CA LYS A 105 -2.17 6.90 26.51
C LYS A 105 -1.95 5.38 26.61
N THR A 106 -2.02 4.71 25.45
CA THR A 106 -1.90 3.26 25.31
C THR A 106 -0.48 2.82 24.95
N TRP A 107 0.52 3.72 25.10
CA TRP A 107 1.90 3.38 24.79
C TRP A 107 2.42 2.24 25.67
N ASP A 108 2.95 1.20 25.03
CA ASP A 108 3.53 0.04 25.65
C ASP A 108 5.06 0.07 25.56
N HIS A 109 5.70 0.49 26.66
CA HIS A 109 7.17 0.57 26.78
C HIS A 109 7.84 -0.80 26.58
N GLU A 110 7.27 -1.88 27.12
CA GLU A 110 7.86 -3.22 27.04
C GLU A 110 7.81 -3.74 25.61
N LYS A 111 6.67 -3.58 24.94
CA LYS A 111 6.48 -3.94 23.53
C LYS A 111 7.43 -3.15 22.63
N PHE A 112 7.57 -1.81 22.87
CA PHE A 112 8.52 -1.00 22.12
C PHE A 112 9.96 -1.50 22.25
N PHE A 113 10.46 -1.67 23.48
CA PHE A 113 11.82 -2.17 23.68
C PHE A 113 11.99 -3.63 23.22
N GLY A 114 10.94 -4.43 23.21
CA GLY A 114 10.89 -5.75 22.58
C GLY A 114 11.22 -5.69 21.08
N TYR A 115 10.55 -4.79 20.34
CA TYR A 115 10.84 -4.55 18.93
C TYR A 115 12.24 -3.96 18.71
N ILE A 116 12.66 -2.99 19.55
CA ILE A 116 14.01 -2.41 19.46
C ILE A 116 15.08 -3.50 19.60
N LYS A 117 14.89 -4.44 20.51
CA LYS A 117 15.79 -5.59 20.69
C LYS A 117 15.71 -6.56 19.50
N LYS A 118 14.50 -6.92 19.02
CA LYS A 118 14.29 -7.79 17.86
C LYS A 118 14.98 -7.22 16.60
N PHE A 119 14.92 -5.90 16.43
CA PHE A 119 15.52 -5.19 15.31
C PHE A 119 16.99 -4.78 15.52
N GLU A 120 17.59 -5.12 16.65
CA GLU A 120 18.98 -4.79 17.00
C GLU A 120 19.31 -3.29 16.89
N LEU A 121 18.34 -2.42 17.24
CA LEU A 121 18.53 -0.98 17.16
C LEU A 121 19.30 -0.42 18.34
N PRO A 122 20.29 0.48 18.11
CA PRO A 122 21.11 1.05 19.19
C PRO A 122 20.31 2.04 20.02
N LEU A 123 20.28 1.87 21.34
CA LEU A 123 19.47 2.66 22.27
C LEU A 123 19.91 4.12 22.42
N ASP A 124 21.23 4.37 22.32
CA ASP A 124 21.84 5.64 22.69
C ASP A 124 22.38 6.46 21.49
N LYS A 125 22.29 5.89 20.26
CA LYS A 125 22.66 6.62 19.05
C LYS A 125 21.53 7.54 18.61
N ARG A 126 21.88 8.71 18.09
CA ARG A 126 20.93 9.67 17.51
C ARG A 126 20.44 9.20 16.13
N PHE A 127 19.17 9.45 15.82
CA PHE A 127 18.53 8.99 14.57
C PHE A 127 19.22 9.49 13.30
N LYS A 128 19.84 10.69 13.34
CA LYS A 128 20.64 11.19 12.21
C LYS A 128 21.78 10.25 11.77
N THR A 129 22.15 9.27 12.60
CA THR A 129 23.19 8.26 12.30
C THR A 129 22.60 6.92 11.87
N PHE A 130 21.28 6.81 11.82
CA PHE A 130 20.59 5.58 11.42
C PHE A 130 20.63 5.42 9.90
N SER A 131 20.81 4.18 9.43
CA SER A 131 20.55 3.84 8.04
C SER A 131 19.04 3.90 7.74
N ARG A 132 18.67 3.95 6.45
CA ARG A 132 17.26 3.93 6.04
C ARG A 132 16.52 2.73 6.63
N GLY A 133 17.11 1.53 6.61
CA GLY A 133 16.52 0.33 7.21
C GLY A 133 16.37 0.42 8.72
N MET A 134 17.29 1.07 9.44
CA MET A 134 17.15 1.31 10.89
C MET A 134 16.01 2.29 11.18
N VAL A 135 15.87 3.35 10.38
CA VAL A 135 14.77 4.32 10.48
C VAL A 135 13.43 3.62 10.26
N MET A 136 13.32 2.78 9.24
CA MET A 136 12.10 2.04 8.94
C MET A 136 11.70 1.12 10.10
N ARG A 137 12.63 0.32 10.60
CA ARG A 137 12.40 -0.57 11.76
C ARG A 137 11.98 0.20 13.02
N LEU A 138 12.60 1.35 13.26
CA LEU A 138 12.20 2.23 14.37
C LEU A 138 10.76 2.74 14.21
N SER A 139 10.38 3.16 13.00
CA SER A 139 9.04 3.66 12.70
C SER A 139 7.98 2.56 12.88
N ILE A 140 8.28 1.33 12.42
CA ILE A 140 7.40 0.17 12.62
C ILE A 140 7.29 -0.19 14.11
N ALA A 141 8.42 -0.22 14.84
CA ALA A 141 8.41 -0.45 16.29
C ALA A 141 7.50 0.55 17.00
N ALA A 142 7.61 1.84 16.66
CA ALA A 142 6.78 2.87 17.26
C ALA A 142 5.29 2.71 16.89
N ALA A 143 4.98 2.46 15.62
CA ALA A 143 3.61 2.29 15.14
C ALA A 143 2.88 1.09 15.77
N LEU A 144 3.61 0.05 16.14
CA LEU A 144 3.06 -1.16 16.75
C LEU A 144 3.04 -1.15 18.29
N SER A 145 3.59 -0.11 18.92
CA SER A 145 3.76 -0.06 20.39
C SER A 145 2.68 0.75 21.13
N HIS A 146 1.52 0.92 20.53
CA HIS A 146 0.30 1.45 21.17
C HIS A 146 -0.89 0.60 20.72
N ALA A 147 -2.13 0.95 21.09
CA ALA A 147 -3.34 0.17 20.74
C ALA A 147 -3.73 0.37 19.27
N THR A 148 -2.83 0.04 18.35
CA THR A 148 -3.03 0.15 16.91
C THR A 148 -4.00 -0.92 16.41
N GLU A 149 -5.07 -0.51 15.76
CA GLU A 149 -6.03 -1.34 15.04
C GLU A 149 -5.87 -1.19 13.50
N LEU A 150 -5.44 -0.01 13.05
CA LEU A 150 -5.23 0.32 11.64
C LEU A 150 -3.78 0.76 11.41
N LEU A 151 -3.04 0.02 10.59
CA LEU A 151 -1.72 0.42 10.10
C LEU A 151 -1.85 1.10 8.74
N VAL A 152 -1.27 2.30 8.62
CA VAL A 152 -1.15 3.03 7.34
C VAL A 152 0.34 3.17 7.02
N LEU A 153 0.77 2.49 5.97
CA LEU A 153 2.17 2.29 5.64
C LEU A 153 2.49 2.88 4.25
N ASP A 154 3.42 3.83 4.20
CA ASP A 154 3.87 4.43 2.93
C ASP A 154 5.28 3.91 2.59
N GLU A 155 5.34 3.01 1.59
CA GLU A 155 6.57 2.38 1.08
C GLU A 155 7.44 1.70 2.17
N PRO A 156 6.88 0.87 3.08
CA PRO A 156 7.58 0.40 4.29
C PRO A 156 8.74 -0.57 4.00
N THR A 157 8.81 -1.14 2.82
CA THR A 157 9.84 -2.13 2.41
C THR A 157 10.82 -1.56 1.38
N SER A 158 10.58 -0.34 0.91
CA SER A 158 11.38 0.29 -0.14
C SER A 158 12.83 0.51 0.31
N GLY A 159 13.78 0.04 -0.51
CA GLY A 159 15.22 0.18 -0.24
C GLY A 159 15.76 -0.70 0.89
N LEU A 160 15.00 -1.69 1.34
CA LEU A 160 15.48 -2.75 2.23
C LEU A 160 16.03 -3.92 1.42
N ASP A 161 16.99 -4.64 2.02
CA ASP A 161 17.44 -5.91 1.47
C ASP A 161 16.35 -7.00 1.59
N PRO A 162 16.44 -8.10 0.82
CA PRO A 162 15.40 -9.12 0.78
C PRO A 162 15.12 -9.80 2.14
N VAL A 163 16.13 -9.99 2.98
CA VAL A 163 15.97 -10.65 4.30
C VAL A 163 15.17 -9.73 5.22
N MET A 164 15.59 -8.47 5.31
CA MET A 164 14.92 -7.44 6.11
C MET A 164 13.48 -7.23 5.66
N ARG A 165 13.23 -7.25 4.35
CA ARG A 165 11.89 -7.13 3.77
C ARG A 165 10.99 -8.26 4.23
N SER A 166 11.45 -9.51 4.14
CA SER A 166 10.71 -10.68 4.62
C SER A 166 10.36 -10.58 6.11
N GLU A 167 11.31 -10.19 6.95
CA GLU A 167 11.08 -10.02 8.39
C GLU A 167 9.99 -8.98 8.70
N ILE A 168 9.93 -7.89 7.93
CA ILE A 168 8.91 -6.85 8.09
C ILE A 168 7.54 -7.36 7.64
N LEU A 169 7.47 -8.08 6.53
CA LEU A 169 6.23 -8.67 6.05
C LEU A 169 5.68 -9.71 7.06
N ASP A 170 6.55 -10.51 7.67
CA ASP A 170 6.17 -11.47 8.72
C ASP A 170 5.57 -10.75 9.95
N ILE A 171 6.11 -9.59 10.33
CA ILE A 171 5.54 -8.75 11.42
C ILE A 171 4.16 -8.22 11.05
N PHE A 172 3.93 -7.84 9.78
CA PHE A 172 2.60 -7.42 9.34
C PHE A 172 1.61 -8.59 9.34
N LEU A 173 2.04 -9.78 8.94
CA LEU A 173 1.21 -11.00 9.06
C LEU A 173 0.93 -11.37 10.53
N GLU A 174 1.90 -11.22 11.44
CA GLU A 174 1.70 -11.38 12.87
C GLU A 174 0.68 -10.36 13.42
N PHE A 175 0.76 -9.09 12.99
CA PHE A 175 -0.21 -8.05 13.36
C PHE A 175 -1.62 -8.40 12.89
N MET A 176 -1.78 -8.99 11.71
CA MET A 176 -3.07 -9.40 11.13
C MET A 176 -3.67 -10.68 11.73
N GLN A 177 -3.01 -11.31 12.72
CA GLN A 177 -3.62 -12.45 13.45
C GLN A 177 -4.83 -12.03 14.30
N ASP A 178 -4.94 -10.76 14.64
CA ASP A 178 -6.14 -10.18 15.26
C ASP A 178 -7.09 -9.70 14.17
N GLU A 179 -8.30 -10.28 14.09
CA GLU A 179 -9.31 -9.97 13.06
C GLU A 179 -9.81 -8.51 13.11
N SER A 180 -9.58 -7.80 14.23
CA SER A 180 -9.89 -6.37 14.34
C SER A 180 -8.85 -5.47 13.69
N HIS A 181 -7.68 -6.00 13.35
CA HIS A 181 -6.61 -5.24 12.74
C HIS A 181 -6.76 -5.12 11.23
N SER A 182 -6.25 -4.03 10.68
CA SER A 182 -6.28 -3.76 9.23
C SER A 182 -5.03 -3.03 8.78
N ILE A 183 -4.65 -3.21 7.52
CA ILE A 183 -3.47 -2.56 6.93
C ILE A 183 -3.83 -1.91 5.60
N LEU A 184 -3.45 -0.63 5.44
CA LEU A 184 -3.29 0.01 4.14
C LEU A 184 -1.80 0.18 3.88
N ILE A 185 -1.27 -0.53 2.89
CA ILE A 185 0.14 -0.48 2.52
C ILE A 185 0.33 0.07 1.11
N SER A 186 1.02 1.20 0.96
CA SER A 186 1.46 1.64 -0.36
C SER A 186 2.80 1.03 -0.71
N THR A 187 2.94 0.57 -1.93
CA THR A 187 4.22 0.07 -2.45
C THR A 187 4.24 0.11 -3.98
N HIS A 188 5.44 0.14 -4.55
CA HIS A 188 5.70 -0.14 -5.96
C HIS A 188 6.30 -1.55 -6.16
N ILE A 189 6.50 -2.30 -5.06
CA ILE A 189 7.05 -3.66 -5.07
C ILE A 189 5.89 -4.65 -4.96
N THR A 190 5.44 -5.13 -6.10
CA THR A 190 4.25 -5.97 -6.22
C THR A 190 4.41 -7.34 -5.55
N SER A 191 5.64 -7.88 -5.52
CA SER A 191 5.92 -9.16 -4.86
C SER A 191 5.61 -9.15 -3.35
N ASP A 192 5.69 -8.00 -2.67
CA ASP A 192 5.33 -7.91 -1.26
C ASP A 192 3.82 -8.14 -1.07
N LEU A 193 3.01 -7.62 -2.00
CA LEU A 193 1.55 -7.75 -1.95
C LEU A 193 1.06 -9.15 -2.31
N GLU A 194 1.80 -9.88 -3.13
CA GLU A 194 1.50 -11.29 -3.42
C GLU A 194 1.51 -12.14 -2.14
N HIS A 195 2.29 -11.72 -1.14
CA HIS A 195 2.39 -12.43 0.13
C HIS A 195 1.33 -12.01 1.16
N ILE A 196 1.00 -10.71 1.25
CA ILE A 196 0.22 -10.21 2.38
C ILE A 196 -1.12 -9.57 2.03
N ALA A 197 -1.34 -9.12 0.78
CA ALA A 197 -2.55 -8.36 0.45
C ALA A 197 -3.76 -9.26 0.18
N ASP A 198 -4.92 -8.85 0.68
CA ASP A 198 -6.23 -9.41 0.35
C ASP A 198 -6.84 -8.68 -0.85
N TYR A 199 -6.66 -7.36 -0.92
CA TYR A 199 -7.17 -6.50 -1.98
C TYR A 199 -6.04 -5.70 -2.62
N ILE A 200 -6.17 -5.41 -3.91
CA ILE A 200 -5.28 -4.55 -4.68
C ILE A 200 -6.06 -3.34 -5.16
N CYS A 201 -5.60 -2.15 -4.76
CA CYS A 201 -6.09 -0.87 -5.26
C CYS A 201 -5.00 -0.23 -6.12
N PHE A 202 -5.24 -0.14 -7.43
CA PHE A 202 -4.27 0.40 -8.39
C PHE A 202 -4.59 1.84 -8.75
N ILE A 203 -3.62 2.73 -8.49
CA ILE A 203 -3.67 4.15 -8.88
C ILE A 203 -2.68 4.45 -9.99
N HIS A 204 -3.13 5.15 -11.05
CA HIS A 204 -2.31 5.62 -12.16
C HIS A 204 -2.65 7.06 -12.49
N LYS A 205 -1.63 7.91 -12.67
CA LYS A 205 -1.80 9.35 -13.01
C LYS A 205 -2.87 10.06 -12.17
N GLY A 206 -2.94 9.74 -10.88
CA GLY A 206 -3.86 10.36 -9.92
C GLY A 206 -5.30 9.87 -9.93
N SER A 207 -5.60 8.79 -10.62
CA SER A 207 -6.93 8.17 -10.67
C SER A 207 -6.87 6.68 -10.33
N ILE A 208 -7.91 6.15 -9.68
CA ILE A 208 -8.01 4.71 -9.44
C ILE A 208 -8.36 4.02 -10.75
N VAL A 209 -7.58 3.01 -11.09
CA VAL A 209 -7.81 2.14 -12.26
C VAL A 209 -8.76 1.02 -11.89
N PHE A 210 -8.48 0.33 -10.77
CA PHE A 210 -9.35 -0.68 -10.20
C PHE A 210 -9.08 -0.86 -8.70
N THR A 211 -10.04 -1.46 -8.00
CA THR A 211 -9.89 -2.01 -6.64
C THR A 211 -10.56 -3.36 -6.62
N GLU A 212 -9.79 -4.42 -6.37
CA GLU A 212 -10.26 -5.81 -6.52
C GLU A 212 -9.64 -6.71 -5.45
N GLU A 213 -10.35 -7.78 -5.15
CA GLU A 213 -9.78 -8.89 -4.38
C GLU A 213 -8.65 -9.54 -5.18
N ARG A 214 -7.52 -9.81 -4.51
CA ARG A 214 -6.28 -10.24 -5.18
C ARG A 214 -6.43 -11.54 -5.97
N ASN A 215 -7.06 -12.55 -5.38
CA ASN A 215 -7.18 -13.85 -6.02
C ASN A 215 -8.16 -13.79 -7.20
N GLU A 216 -9.30 -13.10 -7.04
CA GLU A 216 -10.25 -12.86 -8.12
C GLU A 216 -9.60 -12.09 -9.28
N MET A 217 -8.78 -11.08 -8.97
CA MET A 217 -8.03 -10.33 -9.97
C MET A 217 -7.07 -11.23 -10.74
N LEU A 218 -6.29 -12.08 -10.06
CA LEU A 218 -5.33 -13.00 -10.68
C LEU A 218 -6.02 -14.11 -11.47
N GLU A 219 -7.19 -14.59 -11.01
CA GLU A 219 -7.96 -15.62 -11.68
C GLU A 219 -8.63 -15.15 -12.99
N LYS A 220 -9.14 -13.93 -13.00
CA LYS A 220 -9.84 -13.41 -14.18
C LYS A 220 -8.93 -12.88 -15.28
N HIS A 221 -7.74 -12.38 -14.92
CA HIS A 221 -6.79 -11.87 -15.92
C HIS A 221 -5.98 -13.01 -16.54
N ARG A 222 -5.77 -12.94 -17.86
CA ARG A 222 -4.90 -13.88 -18.60
C ARG A 222 -4.08 -13.11 -19.63
N ILE A 223 -2.87 -13.61 -19.90
CA ILE A 223 -2.02 -13.14 -20.98
C ILE A 223 -2.14 -14.15 -22.12
N LEU A 224 -2.83 -13.76 -23.19
CA LEU A 224 -2.91 -14.54 -24.43
C LEU A 224 -1.60 -14.39 -25.21
N LYS A 225 -1.04 -15.52 -25.68
CA LYS A 225 0.15 -15.57 -26.53
C LYS A 225 -0.27 -15.89 -27.95
N CYS A 226 -0.29 -14.90 -28.83
CA CYS A 226 -0.91 -15.00 -30.15
C CYS A 226 0.04 -14.59 -31.27
N THR A 227 -0.21 -15.18 -32.46
CA THR A 227 0.38 -14.74 -33.74
C THR A 227 -0.27 -13.43 -34.20
N ASP A 228 0.27 -12.82 -35.28
CA ASP A 228 -0.33 -11.60 -35.85
C ASP A 228 -1.75 -11.85 -36.37
N ASP A 229 -2.00 -13.00 -36.98
CA ASP A 229 -3.33 -13.39 -37.49
C ASP A 229 -4.33 -13.61 -36.35
N GLN A 230 -3.89 -14.27 -35.26
CA GLN A 230 -4.71 -14.46 -34.07
C GLN A 230 -4.99 -13.11 -33.37
N LEU A 231 -3.99 -12.22 -33.29
CA LEU A 231 -4.17 -10.88 -32.72
C LEU A 231 -5.22 -10.07 -33.50
N ALA A 232 -5.21 -10.17 -34.82
CA ALA A 232 -6.20 -9.50 -35.66
C ALA A 232 -7.64 -10.04 -35.48
N ALA A 233 -7.78 -11.26 -34.94
CA ALA A 233 -9.06 -11.90 -34.66
C ALA A 233 -9.58 -11.61 -33.23
N ILE A 234 -8.76 -11.06 -32.34
CA ILE A 234 -9.17 -10.67 -30.98
C ILE A 234 -9.98 -9.36 -31.06
N ASP A 235 -11.15 -9.34 -30.42
CA ASP A 235 -11.96 -8.12 -30.31
C ASP A 235 -11.17 -7.04 -29.53
N LYS A 236 -11.11 -5.84 -30.10
CA LYS A 236 -10.41 -4.70 -29.47
C LYS A 236 -10.96 -4.38 -28.08
N SER A 237 -12.23 -4.60 -27.82
CA SER A 237 -12.87 -4.39 -26.52
C SER A 237 -12.40 -5.41 -25.45
N ASP A 238 -11.84 -6.54 -25.87
CA ASP A 238 -11.29 -7.56 -24.98
C ASP A 238 -9.80 -7.34 -24.68
N ILE A 239 -9.15 -6.36 -25.32
CA ILE A 239 -7.74 -6.02 -25.13
C ILE A 239 -7.63 -4.95 -24.05
N ILE A 240 -7.12 -5.30 -22.86
CA ILE A 240 -6.77 -4.35 -21.81
C ILE A 240 -5.46 -3.66 -22.15
N GLY A 241 -4.47 -4.44 -22.59
CA GLY A 241 -3.20 -3.94 -23.07
C GLY A 241 -2.49 -5.01 -23.87
N MET A 242 -1.51 -4.61 -24.69
CA MET A 242 -0.77 -5.57 -25.52
C MET A 242 0.71 -5.24 -25.61
N ARG A 243 1.51 -6.26 -25.90
CA ARG A 243 2.93 -6.17 -26.17
C ARG A 243 3.26 -6.93 -27.45
N LYS A 244 3.78 -6.23 -28.45
CA LYS A 244 4.30 -6.89 -29.65
C LYS A 244 5.68 -7.46 -29.38
N GLY A 245 5.83 -8.75 -29.57
CA GLY A 245 7.08 -9.48 -29.46
C GLY A 245 7.64 -9.84 -30.83
N ARG A 246 8.88 -10.32 -30.87
CA ARG A 246 9.54 -10.75 -32.10
C ARG A 246 8.96 -12.05 -32.66
N PHE A 247 8.48 -12.93 -31.79
CA PHE A 247 8.00 -14.27 -32.16
C PHE A 247 6.52 -14.48 -31.89
N GLN A 248 5.98 -13.75 -30.93
CA GLN A 248 4.57 -13.81 -30.55
C GLN A 248 4.17 -12.47 -29.90
N ASN A 249 2.88 -12.15 -29.99
CA ASN A 249 2.30 -11.02 -29.29
C ASN A 249 1.69 -11.50 -27.97
N GLU A 250 1.65 -10.61 -27.00
CA GLU A 250 1.04 -10.83 -25.69
C GLU A 250 -0.11 -9.84 -25.49
N VAL A 251 -1.26 -10.33 -25.08
CA VAL A 251 -2.48 -9.54 -24.86
C VAL A 251 -3.04 -9.85 -23.49
N LEU A 252 -3.14 -8.84 -22.62
CA LEU A 252 -3.87 -8.97 -21.38
C LEU A 252 -5.36 -8.84 -21.62
N THR A 253 -6.13 -9.80 -21.11
CA THR A 253 -7.59 -9.84 -21.20
C THR A 253 -8.22 -10.46 -19.97
N VAL A 254 -9.48 -10.13 -19.69
CA VAL A 254 -10.35 -10.86 -18.74
C VAL A 254 -11.32 -11.81 -19.44
N ASN A 255 -11.28 -11.88 -20.77
CA ASN A 255 -12.18 -12.67 -21.59
C ASN A 255 -11.47 -13.83 -22.32
N ALA A 256 -10.42 -14.40 -21.72
CA ALA A 256 -9.63 -15.46 -22.35
C ALA A 256 -10.45 -16.69 -22.78
N ALA A 257 -11.55 -16.98 -22.08
CA ALA A 257 -12.46 -18.08 -22.43
C ALA A 257 -13.10 -17.95 -23.83
N LYS A 258 -13.13 -16.75 -24.42
CA LYS A 258 -13.59 -16.52 -25.80
C LYS A 258 -12.58 -17.01 -26.85
N TYR A 259 -11.34 -17.27 -26.45
CA TYR A 259 -10.22 -17.58 -27.34
C TYR A 259 -9.54 -18.89 -26.95
N PRO A 260 -10.27 -20.02 -26.95
CA PRO A 260 -9.78 -21.30 -26.44
C PRO A 260 -8.58 -21.87 -27.21
N ASP A 261 -8.40 -21.46 -28.47
CA ASP A 261 -7.30 -21.91 -29.35
C ASP A 261 -6.01 -21.08 -29.16
N ILE A 262 -6.04 -20.05 -28.31
CA ILE A 262 -4.87 -19.22 -28.02
C ILE A 262 -4.31 -19.59 -26.64
N PRO A 263 -3.03 -19.98 -26.52
CA PRO A 263 -2.41 -20.26 -25.24
C PRO A 263 -2.50 -19.04 -24.30
N ALA A 264 -2.87 -19.30 -23.04
CA ALA A 264 -3.08 -18.27 -22.04
C ALA A 264 -2.29 -18.57 -20.76
N ASP A 265 -1.47 -17.63 -20.33
CA ASP A 265 -0.72 -17.70 -19.07
C ASP A 265 -1.41 -16.87 -17.97
N ALA A 266 -1.21 -17.29 -16.71
CA ALA A 266 -1.60 -16.48 -15.55
C ALA A 266 -0.60 -15.34 -15.37
N PRO A 267 -1.05 -14.08 -15.27
CA PRO A 267 -0.17 -12.94 -15.02
C PRO A 267 0.18 -12.79 -13.54
N THR A 268 1.30 -12.12 -13.26
CA THR A 268 1.62 -11.54 -11.97
C THR A 268 0.90 -10.20 -11.77
N ILE A 269 0.87 -9.69 -10.52
CA ILE A 269 0.34 -8.35 -10.23
C ILE A 269 1.11 -7.29 -11.04
N GLU A 270 2.44 -7.42 -11.13
CA GLU A 270 3.29 -6.50 -11.89
C GLU A 270 2.92 -6.46 -13.37
N GLU A 271 2.74 -7.63 -13.99
CA GLU A 271 2.34 -7.72 -15.40
C GLU A 271 0.98 -7.07 -15.64
N ILE A 272 -0.01 -7.33 -14.80
CA ILE A 272 -1.33 -6.68 -14.90
C ILE A 272 -1.16 -5.16 -14.90
N MET A 273 -0.43 -4.60 -13.93
CA MET A 273 -0.18 -3.15 -13.86
C MET A 273 0.47 -2.61 -15.14
N VAL A 274 1.51 -3.29 -15.63
CA VAL A 274 2.25 -2.87 -16.83
C VAL A 274 1.34 -2.79 -18.06
N TYR A 275 0.42 -3.75 -18.22
CA TYR A 275 -0.51 -3.73 -19.34
C TYR A 275 -1.60 -2.66 -19.23
N TYR A 276 -2.07 -2.34 -18.03
CA TYR A 276 -3.02 -1.24 -17.81
C TYR A 276 -2.42 0.15 -18.08
N VAL A 277 -1.10 0.31 -17.89
CA VAL A 277 -0.41 1.61 -18.04
C VAL A 277 0.08 1.84 -19.47
N LYS A 278 0.40 0.77 -20.22
CA LYS A 278 0.81 0.90 -21.61
C LYS A 278 -0.39 1.28 -22.46
N GLU A 279 -0.42 2.53 -22.90
CA GLU A 279 -1.36 3.00 -23.91
C GLU A 279 -1.29 2.09 -25.14
N GLN A 280 -2.47 1.79 -25.69
CA GLN A 280 -2.68 0.99 -26.90
C GLN A 280 -1.99 1.59 -28.12
#